data_771588a7923a3315230dfa677bad8cdd
#
_entry.id   771588a7923a3315230dfa677bad8cdd
#
_cell.length_a   1.000
_cell.length_b   1.000
_cell.length_c   1.000
_cell.angle_alpha   90.00
_cell.angle_beta   90.00
_cell.angle_gamma   90.00
#
_symmetry.space_group_name_H-M   'P 1'
#
loop_
_entity.id
_entity.type
_entity.pdbx_description
1 polymer ?
#
loop_
_entity_poly.entity_id
_entity_poly.type
_entity_poly.pdbx_seq_one_letter_code
_entity_poly.pdbx_strand_id
1 'polypeptide(L)'
;MQPVYIQRIASIHPQGKRNDSRPYLQACEPDYKNIITNPTLRRRMSRIVKMGVACGLECIGGLPPEEIQGIITATGLGCLVDTEKFLNTLIDNEERMLNPTPFIQSTFNTIGAQIALIRGIHAYNMTYVHRGLSFESALLDAMMKIGEGSGHILVGAMDEMTDTSHAIQQRLGILKGIEAGEGAQFFLLSREAGEHPLAEIKGIETFAGQQTTEEIQNRIMRFLQRNGLNSRDIQWFMTGKNKQQSWQDNSSKQTIISEKDVPLNQAITSESNAIYEKLETNLFPESMHLSFKDECGEYPTASSYAVWKVVKESENCTTPTNILIYNHHHSINHSLILIRKSV
;
A
#
# COMPACT_ATOMS: atom_id res chain seq x y z
N MET A 1 0.01 -17.23 16.58
CA MET A 1 -0.99 -17.16 15.51
C MET A 1 -0.89 -18.41 14.67
N GLN A 2 -2.00 -18.79 14.01
CA GLN A 2 -1.95 -19.84 12.99
C GLN A 2 -1.16 -19.34 11.77
N PRO A 3 -0.49 -20.22 11.01
CA PRO A 3 0.23 -19.80 9.82
C PRO A 3 -0.73 -19.25 8.76
N VAL A 4 -0.29 -18.21 8.06
CA VAL A 4 -1.03 -17.56 6.98
C VAL A 4 -0.09 -17.47 5.78
N TYR A 5 -0.46 -18.14 4.69
CA TYR A 5 0.35 -18.24 3.49
C TYR A 5 -0.18 -17.34 2.38
N ILE A 6 0.72 -16.68 1.67
CA ILE A 6 0.46 -15.96 0.45
C ILE A 6 0.56 -16.96 -0.70
N GLN A 7 -0.56 -17.20 -1.37
CA GLN A 7 -0.67 -18.14 -2.50
C GLN A 7 -0.45 -17.45 -3.84
N ARG A 8 -0.97 -16.23 -3.98
CA ARG A 8 -0.87 -15.42 -5.18
C ARG A 8 -0.75 -13.95 -4.84
N ILE A 9 -0.13 -13.22 -5.73
CA ILE A 9 0.01 -11.76 -5.66
C ILE A 9 -0.31 -11.15 -7.01
N ALA A 10 -0.87 -9.96 -7.00
CA ALA A 10 -1.02 -9.11 -8.18
C ALA A 10 -0.71 -7.66 -7.82
N SER A 11 -0.20 -6.88 -8.77
CA SER A 11 0.11 -5.48 -8.54
C SER A 11 -0.02 -4.66 -9.82
N ILE A 12 -0.62 -3.48 -9.67
CA ILE A 12 -0.58 -2.40 -10.66
C ILE A 12 0.05 -1.21 -9.95
N HIS A 13 1.24 -0.81 -10.36
CA HIS A 13 2.08 0.17 -9.68
C HIS A 13 2.90 0.98 -10.68
N PRO A 14 3.49 2.11 -10.28
CA PRO A 14 4.50 2.81 -11.06
C PRO A 14 5.71 1.91 -11.31
N GLN A 15 6.38 2.10 -12.45
CA GLN A 15 7.61 1.37 -12.78
C GLN A 15 8.86 2.22 -12.51
N GLY A 16 8.83 3.03 -11.47
CA GLY A 16 9.95 3.90 -11.09
C GLY A 16 10.22 5.04 -12.08
N LYS A 17 9.41 5.18 -13.12
CA LYS A 17 9.53 6.25 -14.12
C LYS A 17 8.45 7.29 -13.91
N ARG A 18 8.88 8.53 -13.67
CA ARG A 18 7.96 9.66 -13.65
C ARG A 18 7.47 9.91 -15.09
N ASN A 19 6.16 10.05 -15.24
CA ASN A 19 5.60 10.60 -16.46
C ASN A 19 5.78 12.12 -16.42
N ASP A 20 6.45 12.71 -17.43
CA ASP A 20 6.73 14.17 -17.48
C ASP A 20 5.46 15.03 -17.40
N SER A 21 4.27 14.43 -17.64
CA SER A 21 3.00 15.11 -17.59
C SER A 21 2.35 15.16 -16.18
N ARG A 22 2.89 14.41 -15.20
CA ARG A 22 2.30 14.29 -13.85
C ARG A 22 3.32 14.61 -12.76
N PRO A 23 2.91 15.32 -11.70
CA PRO A 23 3.79 15.67 -10.59
C PRO A 23 4.01 14.53 -9.57
N TYR A 24 3.51 13.32 -9.84
CA TYR A 24 3.61 12.14 -8.98
C TYR A 24 3.87 10.87 -9.81
N LEU A 25 4.27 9.79 -9.17
CA LEU A 25 4.47 8.49 -9.81
C LEU A 25 3.13 7.86 -10.14
N GLN A 26 2.83 7.75 -11.42
CA GLN A 26 1.57 7.18 -11.93
C GLN A 26 1.71 5.69 -12.17
N ALA A 27 0.71 4.91 -11.75
CA ALA A 27 0.66 3.47 -11.99
C ALA A 27 0.62 3.14 -13.50
N CYS A 28 1.38 2.12 -13.88
CA CYS A 28 1.38 1.56 -15.25
C CYS A 28 0.19 0.62 -15.42
N GLU A 29 -0.86 1.12 -16.05
CA GLU A 29 -2.11 0.39 -16.21
C GLU A 29 -2.06 -0.60 -17.38
N PRO A 30 -2.59 -1.83 -17.21
CA PRO A 30 -2.72 -2.81 -18.29
C PRO A 30 -3.87 -2.45 -19.24
N ASP A 31 -3.99 -3.15 -20.36
CA ASP A 31 -5.24 -3.11 -21.13
C ASP A 31 -6.33 -3.90 -20.39
N TYR A 32 -7.19 -3.18 -19.72
CA TYR A 32 -8.30 -3.73 -18.93
C TYR A 32 -9.30 -4.56 -19.71
N LYS A 33 -9.29 -4.52 -21.07
CA LYS A 33 -10.24 -5.29 -21.89
C LYS A 33 -10.06 -6.79 -21.72
N ASN A 34 -8.84 -7.22 -21.47
CA ASN A 34 -8.50 -8.63 -21.31
C ASN A 34 -8.85 -9.18 -19.93
N ILE A 35 -8.99 -8.30 -18.92
CA ILE A 35 -9.25 -8.67 -17.53
C ILE A 35 -10.72 -8.42 -17.17
N ILE A 36 -11.23 -7.22 -17.48
CA ILE A 36 -12.63 -6.85 -17.28
C ILE A 36 -13.35 -6.95 -18.63
N THR A 37 -13.76 -8.16 -18.98
CA THR A 37 -14.26 -8.50 -20.32
C THR A 37 -15.59 -7.83 -20.67
N ASN A 38 -16.47 -7.57 -19.68
CA ASN A 38 -17.75 -6.89 -19.89
C ASN A 38 -17.54 -5.40 -20.23
N PRO A 39 -17.81 -4.97 -21.49
CA PRO A 39 -17.53 -3.60 -21.92
C PRO A 39 -18.48 -2.57 -21.28
N THR A 40 -19.71 -2.94 -20.94
CA THR A 40 -20.69 -2.05 -20.32
C THR A 40 -20.29 -1.75 -18.88
N LEU A 41 -19.87 -2.77 -18.15
CA LEU A 41 -19.38 -2.63 -16.80
C LEU A 41 -18.08 -1.80 -16.77
N ARG A 42 -17.11 -2.15 -17.63
CA ARG A 42 -15.82 -1.45 -17.72
C ARG A 42 -15.96 0.04 -18.04
N ARG A 43 -16.91 0.44 -18.91
CA ARG A 43 -17.14 1.85 -19.25
C ARG A 43 -17.69 2.68 -18.07
N ARG A 44 -18.35 2.05 -17.12
CA ARG A 44 -18.91 2.72 -15.94
C ARG A 44 -17.90 2.88 -14.81
N MET A 45 -16.82 2.09 -14.81
CA MET A 45 -15.78 2.15 -13.78
C MET A 45 -14.86 3.35 -13.99
N SER A 46 -14.56 4.07 -12.93
CA SER A 46 -13.49 5.05 -12.90
C SER A 46 -12.12 4.39 -12.98
N ARG A 47 -11.08 5.19 -13.01
CA ARG A 47 -9.71 4.70 -13.15
C ARG A 47 -9.31 3.77 -12.00
N ILE A 48 -9.47 4.22 -10.75
CA ILE A 48 -9.11 3.41 -9.57
C ILE A 48 -9.97 2.15 -9.45
N VAL A 49 -11.26 2.23 -9.80
CA VAL A 49 -12.13 1.06 -9.77
C VAL A 49 -11.66 0.00 -10.78
N LYS A 50 -11.25 0.41 -12.01
CA LYS A 50 -10.64 -0.52 -12.97
C LYS A 50 -9.35 -1.11 -12.44
N MET A 51 -8.47 -0.28 -11.88
CA MET A 51 -7.18 -0.69 -11.35
C MET A 51 -7.33 -1.71 -10.23
N GLY A 52 -8.15 -1.43 -9.22
CA GLY A 52 -8.38 -2.33 -8.10
C GLY A 52 -9.11 -3.61 -8.51
N VAL A 53 -10.17 -3.51 -9.34
CA VAL A 53 -10.92 -4.67 -9.82
C VAL A 53 -10.04 -5.57 -10.68
N ALA A 54 -9.28 -5.01 -11.62
CA ALA A 54 -8.40 -5.81 -12.49
C ALA A 54 -7.33 -6.53 -11.66
N CYS A 55 -6.67 -5.82 -10.73
CA CYS A 55 -5.66 -6.38 -9.86
C CYS A 55 -6.23 -7.52 -9.00
N GLY A 56 -7.42 -7.34 -8.41
CA GLY A 56 -8.09 -8.38 -7.63
C GLY A 56 -8.50 -9.60 -8.45
N LEU A 57 -9.02 -9.38 -9.66
CA LEU A 57 -9.39 -10.47 -10.58
C LEU A 57 -8.17 -11.30 -11.03
N GLU A 58 -7.05 -10.66 -11.33
CA GLU A 58 -5.78 -11.32 -11.65
C GLU A 58 -5.27 -12.16 -10.46
N CYS A 59 -5.35 -11.60 -9.25
CA CYS A 59 -4.94 -12.30 -8.04
C CYS A 59 -5.80 -13.55 -7.78
N ILE A 60 -7.12 -13.49 -7.96
CA ILE A 60 -8.02 -14.63 -7.86
C ILE A 60 -7.68 -15.68 -8.92
N GLY A 61 -7.41 -15.24 -10.15
CA GLY A 61 -7.18 -16.13 -11.29
C GLY A 61 -8.38 -17.06 -11.55
N GLY A 62 -8.09 -18.34 -11.76
CA GLY A 62 -9.10 -19.37 -12.07
C GLY A 62 -9.79 -20.02 -10.88
N LEU A 63 -9.58 -19.54 -9.63
CA LEU A 63 -10.22 -20.15 -8.46
C LEU A 63 -11.74 -20.06 -8.53
N PRO A 64 -12.47 -21.15 -8.18
CA PRO A 64 -13.92 -21.13 -8.07
C PRO A 64 -14.41 -20.10 -7.04
N PRO A 65 -15.55 -19.43 -7.27
CA PRO A 65 -16.08 -18.41 -6.34
C PRO A 65 -16.32 -18.95 -4.92
N GLU A 66 -16.73 -20.19 -4.79
CA GLU A 66 -17.04 -20.88 -3.52
C GLU A 66 -15.81 -21.13 -2.65
N GLU A 67 -14.62 -21.17 -3.24
CA GLU A 67 -13.36 -21.31 -2.51
C GLU A 67 -12.90 -19.99 -1.86
N ILE A 68 -13.46 -18.85 -2.32
CA ILE A 68 -13.12 -17.54 -1.78
C ILE A 68 -14.11 -17.18 -0.69
N GLN A 69 -13.65 -17.25 0.56
CA GLN A 69 -14.49 -17.05 1.74
C GLN A 69 -14.44 -15.63 2.30
N GLY A 70 -13.69 -14.74 1.65
CA GLY A 70 -13.70 -13.33 1.99
C GLY A 70 -12.95 -12.46 0.98
N ILE A 71 -13.44 -11.24 0.84
CA ILE A 71 -12.78 -10.14 0.12
C ILE A 71 -12.61 -9.00 1.10
N ILE A 72 -11.37 -8.62 1.38
CA ILE A 72 -11.05 -7.54 2.31
C ILE A 72 -10.22 -6.52 1.56
N THR A 73 -10.75 -5.31 1.43
CA THR A 73 -10.07 -4.23 0.70
C THR A 73 -9.67 -3.10 1.64
N ALA A 74 -8.70 -2.31 1.23
CA ALA A 74 -8.20 -1.16 1.97
C ALA A 74 -7.93 0.02 1.05
N THR A 75 -8.22 1.21 1.54
CA THR A 75 -7.88 2.47 0.88
C THR A 75 -7.71 3.56 1.92
N GLY A 76 -6.85 4.52 1.68
CA GLY A 76 -6.72 5.66 2.58
C GLY A 76 -7.67 6.81 2.23
N LEU A 77 -7.90 7.03 0.93
CA LEU A 77 -8.63 8.19 0.42
C LEU A 77 -9.83 7.82 -0.47
N GLY A 78 -10.00 6.54 -0.81
CA GLY A 78 -11.10 6.07 -1.65
C GLY A 78 -10.97 6.45 -3.12
N CYS A 79 -12.11 6.50 -3.80
CA CYS A 79 -12.21 6.85 -5.22
C CYS A 79 -12.21 8.36 -5.41
N LEU A 80 -11.02 8.98 -5.42
CA LEU A 80 -10.88 10.45 -5.44
C LEU A 80 -11.46 11.08 -6.69
N VAL A 81 -11.23 10.51 -7.87
CA VAL A 81 -11.77 11.05 -9.14
C VAL A 81 -13.29 11.12 -9.09
N ASP A 82 -13.96 10.10 -8.58
CA ASP A 82 -15.43 10.08 -8.49
C ASP A 82 -15.93 11.07 -7.42
N THR A 83 -15.22 11.15 -6.29
CA THR A 83 -15.52 12.10 -5.21
C THR A 83 -15.39 13.54 -5.70
N GLU A 84 -14.29 13.89 -6.35
CA GLU A 84 -14.06 15.23 -6.91
C GLU A 84 -15.12 15.58 -7.96
N LYS A 85 -15.43 14.63 -8.86
CA LYS A 85 -16.47 14.83 -9.87
C LYS A 85 -17.85 15.06 -9.27
N PHE A 86 -18.21 14.30 -8.24
CA PHE A 86 -19.49 14.47 -7.57
C PHE A 86 -19.57 15.81 -6.85
N LEU A 87 -18.55 16.17 -6.06
CA LEU A 87 -18.50 17.42 -5.32
C LEU A 87 -18.50 18.66 -6.24
N ASN A 88 -17.71 18.65 -7.31
CA ASN A 88 -17.71 19.74 -8.28
C ASN A 88 -19.09 19.90 -8.94
N THR A 89 -19.71 18.79 -9.38
CA THR A 89 -21.05 18.83 -9.97
C THR A 89 -22.10 19.35 -8.96
N LEU A 90 -21.98 19.01 -7.70
CA LEU A 90 -22.87 19.47 -6.63
C LEU A 90 -22.78 20.99 -6.44
N ILE A 91 -21.55 21.53 -6.46
CA ILE A 91 -21.29 22.97 -6.34
C ILE A 91 -21.75 23.70 -7.60
N ASP A 92 -21.33 23.25 -8.78
CA ASP A 92 -21.62 23.91 -10.07
C ASP A 92 -23.11 23.96 -10.40
N ASN A 93 -23.86 22.94 -9.99
CA ASN A 93 -25.29 22.80 -10.24
C ASN A 93 -26.17 23.29 -9.06
N GLU A 94 -25.61 23.94 -8.06
CA GLU A 94 -26.33 24.38 -6.86
C GLU A 94 -27.19 23.25 -6.26
N GLU A 95 -26.61 22.05 -6.12
CA GLU A 95 -27.27 20.85 -5.59
C GLU A 95 -28.43 20.31 -6.46
N ARG A 96 -28.54 20.76 -7.71
CA ARG A 96 -29.62 20.33 -8.62
C ARG A 96 -29.11 19.41 -9.70
N MET A 97 -30.01 18.56 -10.25
CA MET A 97 -29.73 17.68 -11.40
C MET A 97 -28.47 16.85 -11.26
N LEU A 98 -28.26 16.28 -10.07
CA LEU A 98 -27.07 15.48 -9.77
C LEU A 98 -27.12 14.10 -10.46
N ASN A 99 -26.01 13.73 -11.09
CA ASN A 99 -25.84 12.36 -11.60
C ASN A 99 -25.44 11.43 -10.42
N PRO A 100 -26.23 10.37 -10.13
CA PRO A 100 -25.94 9.47 -9.01
C PRO A 100 -24.71 8.58 -9.24
N THR A 101 -24.26 8.40 -10.48
CA THR A 101 -23.16 7.47 -10.80
C THR A 101 -21.85 7.81 -10.09
N PRO A 102 -21.34 9.07 -10.11
CA PRO A 102 -20.11 9.38 -9.36
C PRO A 102 -20.27 9.19 -7.86
N PHE A 103 -21.45 9.50 -7.28
CA PHE A 103 -21.74 9.27 -5.87
C PHE A 103 -21.64 7.78 -5.51
N ILE A 104 -22.30 6.91 -6.28
CA ILE A 104 -22.26 5.44 -6.05
C ILE A 104 -20.82 4.92 -6.18
N GLN A 105 -20.06 5.44 -7.13
CA GLN A 105 -18.67 4.99 -7.37
C GLN A 105 -17.67 5.55 -6.35
N SER A 106 -17.98 6.66 -5.69
CA SER A 106 -17.11 7.26 -4.68
C SER A 106 -17.09 6.51 -3.34
N THR A 107 -18.00 5.53 -3.14
CA THR A 107 -18.04 4.78 -1.89
C THR A 107 -16.82 3.87 -1.76
N PHE A 108 -16.24 3.81 -0.56
CA PHE A 108 -14.98 3.08 -0.31
C PHE A 108 -15.04 1.59 -0.62
N ASN A 109 -16.21 0.96 -0.48
CA ASN A 109 -16.42 -0.47 -0.71
C ASN A 109 -16.66 -0.84 -2.18
N THR A 110 -16.71 0.13 -3.10
CA THR A 110 -17.04 -0.10 -4.51
C THR A 110 -16.17 -1.18 -5.14
N ILE A 111 -14.87 -1.18 -4.89
CA ILE A 111 -13.93 -2.11 -5.54
C ILE A 111 -14.16 -3.55 -5.06
N GLY A 112 -14.22 -3.77 -3.74
CA GLY A 112 -14.52 -5.09 -3.16
C GLY A 112 -15.87 -5.63 -3.61
N ALA A 113 -16.90 -4.77 -3.66
CA ALA A 113 -18.23 -5.14 -4.15
C ALA A 113 -18.24 -5.50 -5.65
N GLN A 114 -17.51 -4.75 -6.49
CA GLN A 114 -17.41 -5.04 -7.92
C GLN A 114 -16.68 -6.37 -8.18
N ILE A 115 -15.62 -6.69 -7.44
CA ILE A 115 -14.95 -8.00 -7.54
C ILE A 115 -15.93 -9.12 -7.18
N ALA A 116 -16.67 -8.96 -6.07
CA ALA A 116 -17.66 -9.94 -5.63
C ALA A 116 -18.76 -10.17 -6.68
N LEU A 117 -19.31 -9.08 -7.24
CA LEU A 117 -20.35 -9.15 -8.28
C LEU A 117 -19.85 -9.82 -9.57
N ILE A 118 -18.65 -9.48 -10.04
CA ILE A 118 -18.09 -10.04 -11.27
C ILE A 118 -17.82 -11.54 -11.12
N ARG A 119 -17.35 -11.96 -9.94
CA ARG A 119 -16.99 -13.36 -9.66
C ARG A 119 -18.13 -14.19 -9.10
N GLY A 120 -19.26 -13.58 -8.71
CA GLY A 120 -20.35 -14.27 -8.04
C GLY A 120 -19.99 -14.75 -6.63
N ILE A 121 -19.13 -14.02 -5.93
CA ILE A 121 -18.68 -14.34 -4.57
C ILE A 121 -19.68 -13.77 -3.57
N HIS A 122 -20.29 -14.63 -2.74
CA HIS A 122 -21.29 -14.29 -1.71
C HIS A 122 -20.73 -14.50 -0.31
N ALA A 123 -19.44 -14.16 -0.11
CA ALA A 123 -18.73 -14.35 1.14
C ALA A 123 -18.55 -13.02 1.89
N TYR A 124 -17.82 -13.08 3.01
CA TYR A 124 -17.43 -11.90 3.78
C TYR A 124 -16.81 -10.83 2.87
N ASN A 125 -17.28 -9.58 3.00
CA ASN A 125 -16.77 -8.47 2.21
C ASN A 125 -16.65 -7.23 3.09
N MET A 126 -15.43 -6.78 3.33
CA MET A 126 -15.12 -5.65 4.20
C MET A 126 -14.15 -4.68 3.53
N THR A 127 -14.28 -3.41 3.86
CA THR A 127 -13.35 -2.37 3.40
C THR A 127 -12.86 -1.54 4.57
N TYR A 128 -11.55 -1.45 4.71
CA TYR A 128 -10.88 -0.65 5.74
C TYR A 128 -10.46 0.71 5.19
N VAL A 129 -10.88 1.76 5.91
CA VAL A 129 -10.49 3.15 5.62
C VAL A 129 -9.89 3.73 6.89
N HIS A 130 -8.60 3.52 7.06
CA HIS A 130 -7.84 3.86 8.27
C HIS A 130 -6.56 4.64 7.92
N ARG A 131 -6.63 5.49 6.88
CA ARG A 131 -5.51 6.28 6.37
C ARG A 131 -4.27 5.41 6.12
N GLY A 132 -3.12 5.79 6.69
CA GLY A 132 -1.85 5.07 6.54
C GLY A 132 -1.76 3.70 7.22
N LEU A 133 -2.83 3.21 7.85
CA LEU A 133 -2.92 1.86 8.43
C LEU A 133 -4.05 1.04 7.81
N SER A 134 -4.60 1.47 6.68
CA SER A 134 -5.73 0.79 6.04
C SER A 134 -5.37 -0.61 5.60
N PHE A 135 -4.23 -0.78 4.92
CA PHE A 135 -3.77 -2.09 4.46
C PHE A 135 -3.46 -3.03 5.63
N GLU A 136 -2.79 -2.54 6.65
CA GLU A 136 -2.45 -3.31 7.84
C GLU A 136 -3.70 -3.79 8.57
N SER A 137 -4.74 -2.95 8.65
CA SER A 137 -6.02 -3.32 9.24
C SER A 137 -6.72 -4.42 8.43
N ALA A 138 -6.71 -4.30 7.11
CA ALA A 138 -7.27 -5.33 6.22
C ALA A 138 -6.48 -6.65 6.30
N LEU A 139 -5.15 -6.57 6.36
CA LEU A 139 -4.29 -7.74 6.48
C LEU A 139 -4.50 -8.45 7.83
N LEU A 140 -4.62 -7.70 8.91
CA LEU A 140 -4.91 -8.24 10.24
C LEU A 140 -6.27 -8.96 10.27
N ASP A 141 -7.33 -8.36 9.71
CA ASP A 141 -8.64 -8.99 9.61
C ASP A 141 -8.59 -10.29 8.77
N ALA A 142 -7.88 -10.28 7.64
CA ALA A 142 -7.67 -11.48 6.83
C ALA A 142 -6.97 -12.60 7.63
N MET A 143 -5.93 -12.26 8.40
CA MET A 143 -5.24 -13.21 9.27
C MET A 143 -6.16 -13.77 10.38
N MET A 144 -7.02 -12.93 10.93
CA MET A 144 -8.03 -13.36 11.93
C MET A 144 -9.04 -14.31 11.31
N LYS A 145 -9.59 -14.00 10.12
CA LYS A 145 -10.53 -14.85 9.39
C LYS A 145 -9.95 -16.22 9.06
N ILE A 146 -8.70 -16.26 8.61
CA ILE A 146 -7.98 -17.51 8.37
C ILE A 146 -7.79 -18.29 9.69
N GLY A 147 -7.46 -17.60 10.77
CA GLY A 147 -7.36 -18.18 12.11
C GLY A 147 -8.67 -18.78 12.62
N GLU A 148 -9.81 -18.20 12.23
CA GLU A 148 -11.18 -18.70 12.53
C GLU A 148 -11.59 -19.89 11.67
N GLY A 149 -10.77 -20.30 10.70
CA GLY A 149 -11.01 -21.46 9.84
C GLY A 149 -11.48 -21.14 8.43
N SER A 150 -11.46 -19.88 8.02
CA SER A 150 -11.71 -19.51 6.62
C SER A 150 -10.67 -20.13 5.68
N GLY A 151 -11.10 -20.48 4.47
CA GLY A 151 -10.24 -20.98 3.40
C GLY A 151 -9.43 -19.86 2.74
N HIS A 152 -9.71 -19.56 1.47
CA HIS A 152 -9.02 -18.47 0.79
C HIS A 152 -9.66 -17.10 1.10
N ILE A 153 -8.82 -16.13 1.45
CA ILE A 153 -9.19 -14.73 1.64
C ILE A 153 -8.43 -13.88 0.61
N LEU A 154 -9.16 -13.13 -0.19
CA LEU A 154 -8.58 -12.09 -1.03
C LEU A 154 -8.42 -10.81 -0.20
N VAL A 155 -7.20 -10.37 0.03
CA VAL A 155 -6.93 -9.08 0.67
C VAL A 155 -6.21 -8.16 -0.31
N GLY A 156 -6.58 -6.88 -0.36
CA GLY A 156 -5.92 -5.93 -1.24
C GLY A 156 -6.05 -4.49 -0.79
N ALA A 157 -5.18 -3.65 -1.34
CA ALA A 157 -5.17 -2.23 -1.06
C ALA A 157 -4.98 -1.44 -2.35
N MET A 158 -5.59 -0.26 -2.38
CA MET A 158 -5.47 0.62 -3.53
C MET A 158 -5.68 2.09 -3.14
N ASP A 159 -4.89 2.94 -3.72
CA ASP A 159 -5.07 4.40 -3.68
C ASP A 159 -4.70 5.01 -5.04
N GLU A 160 -5.41 6.05 -5.43
CA GLU A 160 -5.09 6.89 -6.59
C GLU A 160 -4.65 8.28 -6.15
N MET A 161 -3.83 8.92 -6.97
CA MET A 161 -3.50 10.33 -6.84
C MET A 161 -4.18 11.12 -7.96
N THR A 162 -4.79 12.25 -7.62
CA THR A 162 -5.32 13.22 -8.59
C THR A 162 -4.49 14.48 -8.58
N ASP A 163 -4.55 15.26 -9.65
CA ASP A 163 -3.84 16.54 -9.72
C ASP A 163 -4.34 17.51 -8.62
N THR A 164 -5.65 17.49 -8.35
CA THR A 164 -6.29 18.29 -7.28
C THR A 164 -5.79 17.87 -5.90
N SER A 165 -5.86 16.57 -5.59
CA SER A 165 -5.37 16.04 -4.31
C SER A 165 -3.88 16.31 -4.12
N HIS A 166 -3.07 16.10 -5.15
CA HIS A 166 -1.64 16.40 -5.11
C HIS A 166 -1.39 17.89 -4.82
N ALA A 167 -2.07 18.80 -5.54
CA ALA A 167 -1.92 20.23 -5.33
C ALA A 167 -2.32 20.66 -3.91
N ILE A 168 -3.40 20.11 -3.36
CA ILE A 168 -3.83 20.37 -1.98
C ILE A 168 -2.79 19.88 -0.99
N GLN A 169 -2.29 18.65 -1.13
CA GLN A 169 -1.30 18.07 -0.23
C GLN A 169 0.04 18.80 -0.30
N GLN A 170 0.45 19.26 -1.49
CA GLN A 170 1.63 20.12 -1.67
C GLN A 170 1.45 21.46 -0.97
N ARG A 171 0.30 22.11 -1.15
CA ARG A 171 -0.01 23.40 -0.51
C ARG A 171 -0.04 23.30 1.02
N LEU A 172 -0.51 22.18 1.55
CA LEU A 172 -0.52 21.90 2.99
C LEU A 172 0.86 21.46 3.52
N GLY A 173 1.86 21.30 2.65
CA GLY A 173 3.20 20.85 3.03
C GLY A 173 3.33 19.35 3.32
N ILE A 174 2.27 18.56 3.10
CA ILE A 174 2.24 17.12 3.37
C ILE A 174 3.22 16.35 2.47
N LEU A 175 3.31 16.73 1.19
CA LEU A 175 4.18 16.10 0.18
C LEU A 175 5.47 16.85 -0.08
N LYS A 176 5.83 17.83 0.77
CA LYS A 176 7.04 18.63 0.54
C LYS A 176 8.29 17.76 0.69
N GLY A 177 9.07 17.65 -0.39
CA GLY A 177 10.26 16.78 -0.45
C GLY A 177 9.96 15.27 -0.54
N ILE A 178 8.69 14.90 -0.67
CA ILE A 178 8.24 13.52 -0.79
C ILE A 178 7.67 13.31 -2.19
N GLU A 179 8.08 12.24 -2.88
CA GLU A 179 7.49 11.82 -4.13
C GLU A 179 6.17 11.09 -3.87
N ALA A 180 5.06 11.66 -4.30
CA ALA A 180 3.76 11.02 -4.19
C ALA A 180 3.61 9.91 -5.25
N GLY A 181 2.76 8.94 -4.96
CA GLY A 181 2.46 7.86 -5.88
C GLY A 181 1.06 7.30 -5.71
N GLU A 182 0.83 6.17 -6.34
CA GLU A 182 -0.43 5.45 -6.35
C GLU A 182 -0.21 3.98 -6.70
N GLY A 183 -1.21 3.14 -6.46
CA GLY A 183 -1.12 1.73 -6.86
C GLY A 183 -2.25 0.88 -6.32
N ALA A 184 -2.29 -0.37 -6.78
CA ALA A 184 -3.16 -1.41 -6.26
C ALA A 184 -2.37 -2.72 -6.13
N GLN A 185 -2.48 -3.38 -4.97
CA GLN A 185 -1.87 -4.67 -4.69
C GLN A 185 -2.90 -5.58 -4.07
N PHE A 186 -2.94 -6.83 -4.53
CA PHE A 186 -3.82 -7.86 -4.00
C PHE A 186 -3.05 -9.15 -3.71
N PHE A 187 -3.50 -9.84 -2.68
CA PHE A 187 -2.91 -11.07 -2.15
C PHE A 187 -4.02 -12.09 -1.92
N LEU A 188 -3.81 -13.30 -2.38
CA LEU A 188 -4.67 -14.43 -2.05
C LEU A 188 -4.00 -15.17 -0.88
N LEU A 189 -4.65 -15.16 0.26
CA LEU A 189 -4.17 -15.75 1.48
C LEU A 189 -4.91 -17.04 1.81
N SER A 190 -4.22 -17.99 2.45
CA SER A 190 -4.81 -19.23 2.95
C SER A 190 -4.14 -19.73 4.23
N ARG A 191 -4.81 -20.64 4.93
CA ARG A 191 -4.26 -21.34 6.08
C ARG A 191 -3.27 -22.45 5.68
N GLU A 192 -3.54 -23.10 4.58
CA GLU A 192 -2.73 -24.20 4.08
C GLU A 192 -1.64 -23.66 3.16
N ALA A 193 -0.44 -24.21 3.27
CA ALA A 193 0.70 -23.81 2.45
C ALA A 193 0.45 -24.09 0.95
N GLY A 194 -0.38 -25.08 0.62
CA GLY A 194 -0.47 -25.60 -0.74
C GLY A 194 0.86 -26.26 -1.19
N GLU A 195 0.99 -26.50 -2.48
CA GLU A 195 2.20 -27.12 -3.02
C GLU A 195 3.38 -26.13 -3.08
N HIS A 196 3.13 -24.86 -3.40
CA HIS A 196 4.16 -23.83 -3.58
C HIS A 196 3.71 -22.47 -3.05
N PRO A 197 3.70 -22.26 -1.72
CA PRO A 197 3.36 -20.94 -1.18
C PRO A 197 4.44 -19.93 -1.53
N LEU A 198 4.04 -18.73 -1.89
CA LEU A 198 5.00 -17.67 -2.21
C LEU A 198 5.77 -17.22 -0.96
N ALA A 199 5.05 -17.05 0.15
CA ALA A 199 5.60 -16.68 1.45
C ALA A 199 4.61 -16.95 2.58
N GLU A 200 5.08 -16.89 3.82
CA GLU A 200 4.27 -16.96 5.05
C GLU A 200 4.29 -15.60 5.76
N ILE A 201 3.12 -15.10 6.17
CA ILE A 201 3.02 -13.92 7.04
C ILE A 201 3.12 -14.39 8.49
N LYS A 202 4.21 -14.07 9.16
CA LYS A 202 4.50 -14.48 10.54
C LYS A 202 3.86 -13.58 11.58
N GLY A 203 3.69 -12.31 11.25
CA GLY A 203 3.12 -11.36 12.19
C GLY A 203 2.96 -9.96 11.62
N ILE A 204 2.10 -9.20 12.28
CA ILE A 204 1.86 -7.79 12.01
C ILE A 204 1.71 -7.05 13.34
N GLU A 205 2.22 -5.84 13.41
CA GLU A 205 1.99 -4.91 14.52
C GLU A 205 1.82 -3.50 13.96
N THR A 206 0.86 -2.76 14.49
CA THR A 206 0.65 -1.35 14.18
C THR A 206 0.68 -0.53 15.46
N PHE A 207 1.17 0.70 15.35
CA PHE A 207 1.15 1.67 16.44
C PHE A 207 1.08 3.09 15.89
N ALA A 208 0.58 4.01 16.71
CA ALA A 208 0.34 5.39 16.31
C ALA A 208 1.06 6.38 17.24
N GLY A 209 1.23 7.61 16.75
CA GLY A 209 1.85 8.72 17.45
C GLY A 209 3.32 8.93 17.07
N GLN A 210 3.84 10.09 17.41
CA GLN A 210 5.26 10.38 17.24
C GLN A 210 6.08 9.47 18.14
N GLN A 211 7.11 8.86 17.58
CA GLN A 211 7.97 7.90 18.26
C GLN A 211 9.43 8.33 18.10
N THR A 212 10.20 8.23 19.17
CA THR A 212 11.65 8.32 19.10
C THR A 212 12.25 7.08 18.44
N THR A 213 13.48 7.19 17.94
CA THR A 213 14.20 6.03 17.37
C THR A 213 14.32 4.88 18.37
N GLU A 214 14.56 5.21 19.66
CA GLU A 214 14.70 4.21 20.73
C GLU A 214 13.38 3.48 21.01
N GLU A 215 12.25 4.18 21.03
CA GLU A 215 10.92 3.56 21.19
C GLU A 215 10.61 2.61 20.03
N ILE A 216 10.95 3.02 18.80
CA ILE A 216 10.79 2.18 17.61
C ILE A 216 11.69 0.93 17.72
N GLN A 217 12.97 1.08 18.08
CA GLN A 217 13.89 -0.03 18.28
C GLN A 217 13.35 -1.02 19.32
N ASN A 218 12.89 -0.52 20.46
CA ASN A 218 12.32 -1.35 21.52
C ASN A 218 11.04 -2.08 21.08
N ARG A 219 10.21 -1.47 20.22
CA ARG A 219 9.04 -2.13 19.64
C ARG A 219 9.43 -3.23 18.67
N ILE A 220 10.36 -2.95 17.77
CA ILE A 220 10.88 -3.94 16.82
C ILE A 220 11.44 -5.15 17.57
N MET A 221 12.27 -4.94 18.57
CA MET A 221 12.87 -6.04 19.36
C MET A 221 11.78 -6.89 20.04
N ARG A 222 10.78 -6.25 20.67
CA ARG A 222 9.66 -6.98 21.29
C ARG A 222 8.81 -7.72 20.27
N PHE A 223 8.58 -7.13 19.10
CA PHE A 223 7.84 -7.76 18.02
C PHE A 223 8.57 -9.00 17.51
N LEU A 224 9.87 -8.93 17.26
CA LEU A 224 10.69 -10.07 16.86
C LEU A 224 10.68 -11.16 17.93
N GLN A 225 10.91 -10.82 19.19
CA GLN A 225 10.91 -11.77 20.31
C GLN A 225 9.57 -12.53 20.44
N ARG A 226 8.42 -11.86 20.27
CA ARG A 226 7.10 -12.50 20.26
C ARG A 226 6.92 -13.48 19.11
N ASN A 227 7.66 -13.30 18.02
CA ASN A 227 7.70 -14.21 16.88
C ASN A 227 8.85 -15.24 16.95
N GLY A 228 9.53 -15.35 18.10
CA GLY A 228 10.61 -16.31 18.32
C GLY A 228 11.91 -15.99 17.57
N LEU A 229 12.13 -14.73 17.21
CA LEU A 229 13.26 -14.23 16.45
C LEU A 229 14.02 -13.13 17.21
N ASN A 230 15.22 -12.87 16.76
CA ASN A 230 16.03 -11.71 17.12
C ASN A 230 16.49 -10.96 15.87
N SER A 231 17.21 -9.83 16.01
CA SER A 231 17.62 -9.02 14.87
C SER A 231 18.56 -9.73 13.89
N ARG A 232 19.38 -10.67 14.36
CA ARG A 232 20.30 -11.45 13.51
C ARG A 232 19.59 -12.49 12.65
N ASP A 233 18.34 -12.84 13.00
CA ASP A 233 17.51 -13.78 12.24
C ASP A 233 16.82 -13.12 11.06
N ILE A 234 16.96 -11.79 10.87
CA ILE A 234 16.39 -11.01 9.78
C ILE A 234 17.42 -10.88 8.66
N GLN A 235 17.15 -11.55 7.54
CA GLN A 235 18.02 -11.48 6.36
C GLN A 235 17.75 -10.22 5.52
N TRP A 236 16.48 -9.79 5.43
CA TRP A 236 16.10 -8.59 4.68
C TRP A 236 15.34 -7.61 5.57
N PHE A 237 15.77 -6.36 5.52
CA PHE A 237 15.09 -5.26 6.20
C PHE A 237 14.59 -4.26 5.16
N MET A 238 13.28 -4.22 4.95
CA MET A 238 12.60 -3.32 4.01
C MET A 238 12.09 -2.09 4.74
N THR A 239 12.42 -0.91 4.24
CA THR A 239 12.04 0.37 4.84
C THR A 239 11.26 1.27 3.92
N GLY A 240 10.39 2.11 4.48
CA GLY A 240 9.65 3.15 3.78
C GLY A 240 10.44 4.44 3.57
N LYS A 241 11.74 4.34 3.29
CA LYS A 241 12.56 5.51 2.94
C LYS A 241 11.98 6.23 1.72
N ASN A 242 11.93 7.55 1.78
CA ASN A 242 11.54 8.39 0.65
C ASN A 242 12.78 8.86 -0.09
N LYS A 243 12.74 8.83 -1.41
CA LYS A 243 13.76 9.44 -2.24
C LYS A 243 13.76 10.95 -2.01
N GLN A 244 14.88 11.50 -1.60
CA GLN A 244 15.03 12.97 -1.50
C GLN A 244 14.97 13.56 -2.91
N GLN A 245 13.96 14.36 -3.21
CA GLN A 245 13.95 15.17 -4.41
C GLN A 245 14.96 16.31 -4.24
N SER A 246 16.00 16.32 -5.07
CA SER A 246 16.80 17.53 -5.27
C SER A 246 15.93 18.54 -6.02
N TRP A 247 15.38 19.52 -5.29
CA TRP A 247 14.70 20.64 -5.92
C TRP A 247 15.71 21.45 -6.72
N GLN A 248 15.74 21.26 -8.04
CA GLN A 248 16.25 22.29 -8.94
C GLN A 248 15.16 23.34 -9.03
N ASP A 249 15.31 24.39 -8.22
CA ASP A 249 14.47 25.58 -8.31
C ASP A 249 14.75 26.26 -9.65
N ASN A 250 13.89 26.06 -10.64
CA ASN A 250 13.94 26.72 -11.93
C ASN A 250 13.46 28.18 -11.87
N SER A 251 13.33 28.75 -10.67
CA SER A 251 13.13 30.18 -10.51
C SER A 251 14.48 30.86 -10.37
N SER A 252 14.90 31.53 -11.43
CA SER A 252 16.07 32.41 -11.51
C SER A 252 15.93 33.63 -10.59
N LYS A 253 16.04 33.43 -9.28
CA LYS A 253 16.35 34.46 -8.29
C LYS A 253 17.24 33.82 -7.21
N GLN A 254 18.55 34.11 -7.33
CA GLN A 254 19.52 33.87 -6.28
C GLN A 254 19.08 34.62 -5.01
N THR A 255 18.42 33.94 -4.12
CA THR A 255 18.31 34.38 -2.73
C THR A 255 19.31 33.55 -1.95
N ILE A 256 20.33 34.18 -1.43
CA ILE A 256 21.31 33.58 -0.52
C ILE A 256 20.54 33.17 0.74
N ILE A 257 20.24 31.88 0.84
CA ILE A 257 19.60 31.32 2.05
C ILE A 257 20.70 31.10 3.09
N SER A 258 20.62 31.80 4.21
CA SER A 258 21.52 31.57 5.34
C SER A 258 21.20 30.19 5.99
N GLU A 259 22.18 29.54 6.62
CA GLU A 259 22.04 28.25 7.30
C GLU A 259 20.90 28.18 8.35
N LYS A 260 20.27 29.31 8.67
CA LYS A 260 19.14 29.40 9.61
C LYS A 260 17.77 29.21 8.99
N ASP A 261 17.67 29.17 7.65
CA ASP A 261 16.41 29.07 6.91
C ASP A 261 16.25 27.71 6.20
N VAL A 262 16.71 26.62 6.82
CA VAL A 262 16.35 25.28 6.33
C VAL A 262 14.84 25.14 6.48
N PRO A 263 14.08 24.99 5.38
CA PRO A 263 12.63 24.88 5.49
C PRO A 263 12.27 23.72 6.42
N LEU A 264 11.38 23.96 7.38
CA LEU A 264 10.93 23.00 8.40
C LEU A 264 10.67 21.59 7.85
N ASN A 265 10.37 21.46 6.57
CA ASN A 265 9.98 20.21 5.92
C ASN A 265 11.14 19.46 5.23
N GLN A 266 12.29 20.11 4.94
CA GLN A 266 13.52 19.36 4.65
C GLN A 266 14.01 18.65 5.92
N ALA A 267 13.78 19.27 7.08
CA ALA A 267 14.01 18.64 8.37
C ALA A 267 13.14 17.38 8.55
N ILE A 268 11.84 17.43 8.24
CA ILE A 268 10.92 16.29 8.45
C ILE A 268 11.30 15.07 7.59
N THR A 269 11.61 15.26 6.30
CA THR A 269 12.00 14.13 5.42
C THR A 269 13.39 13.59 5.76
N SER A 270 14.32 14.47 6.13
CA SER A 270 15.66 14.08 6.58
C SER A 270 15.61 13.37 7.93
N GLU A 271 14.78 13.81 8.86
CA GLU A 271 14.55 13.15 10.15
C GLU A 271 13.90 11.78 9.99
N SER A 272 12.89 11.67 9.10
CA SER A 272 12.24 10.39 8.80
C SER A 272 13.21 9.38 8.22
N ASN A 273 14.03 9.77 7.25
CA ASN A 273 15.04 8.88 6.66
C ASN A 273 16.16 8.55 7.67
N ALA A 274 16.54 9.51 8.52
CA ALA A 274 17.52 9.28 9.57
C ALA A 274 17.08 8.22 10.59
N ILE A 275 15.76 8.09 10.86
CA ILE A 275 15.24 7.00 11.69
C ILE A 275 15.53 5.65 11.03
N TYR A 276 15.19 5.49 9.75
CA TYR A 276 15.45 4.25 9.02
C TYR A 276 16.95 3.90 9.00
N GLU A 277 17.82 4.87 8.73
CA GLU A 277 19.28 4.68 8.69
C GLU A 277 19.85 4.23 10.04
N LYS A 278 19.36 4.81 11.15
CA LYS A 278 19.73 4.37 12.49
C LYS A 278 19.25 2.94 12.78
N LEU A 279 18.06 2.56 12.32
CA LEU A 279 17.56 1.20 12.49
C LEU A 279 18.39 0.18 11.69
N GLU A 280 18.72 0.51 10.44
CA GLU A 280 19.57 -0.29 9.58
C GLU A 280 20.96 -0.52 10.22
N THR A 281 21.59 0.57 10.70
CA THR A 281 22.92 0.50 11.28
C THR A 281 22.94 -0.19 12.64
N ASN A 282 21.98 0.10 13.51
CA ASN A 282 22.03 -0.33 14.90
C ASN A 282 21.39 -1.70 15.15
N LEU A 283 20.30 -2.03 14.42
CA LEU A 283 19.57 -3.29 14.63
C LEU A 283 19.86 -4.34 13.57
N PHE A 284 20.10 -3.94 12.34
CA PHE A 284 20.17 -4.82 11.19
C PHE A 284 21.43 -4.61 10.32
N PRO A 285 22.64 -4.50 10.93
CA PRO A 285 23.86 -4.17 10.16
C PRO A 285 24.25 -5.27 9.15
N GLU A 286 23.81 -6.51 9.36
CA GLU A 286 24.11 -7.67 8.50
C GLU A 286 22.99 -8.02 7.53
N SER A 287 21.82 -7.35 7.64
CA SER A 287 20.68 -7.60 6.77
C SER A 287 20.85 -6.89 5.42
N MET A 288 20.24 -7.45 4.38
CA MET A 288 20.07 -6.75 3.12
C MET A 288 19.05 -5.62 3.30
N HIS A 289 19.46 -4.37 3.06
CA HIS A 289 18.59 -3.20 3.19
C HIS A 289 17.89 -2.90 1.88
N LEU A 290 16.58 -2.79 1.93
CA LEU A 290 15.72 -2.51 0.80
C LEU A 290 14.82 -1.31 1.08
N SER A 291 14.43 -0.60 0.03
CA SER A 291 13.42 0.46 0.08
C SER A 291 12.34 0.22 -0.97
N PHE A 292 11.19 0.87 -0.82
CA PHE A 292 10.08 0.67 -1.75
C PHE A 292 9.42 1.98 -2.23
N LYS A 293 9.44 3.06 -1.44
CA LYS A 293 8.76 4.31 -1.82
C LYS A 293 9.46 5.07 -2.96
N ASP A 294 10.71 4.76 -3.24
CA ASP A 294 11.43 5.26 -4.42
C ASP A 294 10.89 4.70 -5.75
N GLU A 295 10.18 3.58 -5.70
CA GLU A 295 9.57 2.93 -6.87
C GLU A 295 8.07 3.22 -6.98
N CYS A 296 7.34 3.19 -5.88
CA CYS A 296 5.88 3.34 -5.88
C CYS A 296 5.39 4.72 -5.45
N GLY A 297 6.24 5.54 -4.83
CA GLY A 297 5.88 6.81 -4.22
C GLY A 297 5.21 6.67 -2.85
N GLU A 298 4.87 7.81 -2.26
CA GLU A 298 4.14 7.89 -0.98
C GLU A 298 2.64 7.95 -1.25
N TYR A 299 1.90 7.03 -0.67
CA TYR A 299 0.43 7.03 -0.58
C TYR A 299 -0.01 6.19 0.63
N PRO A 300 -1.25 6.35 1.13
CA PRO A 300 -1.65 5.76 2.40
C PRO A 300 -1.44 4.25 2.51
N THR A 301 -1.68 3.50 1.42
CA THR A 301 -1.56 2.04 1.42
C THR A 301 -0.26 1.52 0.78
N ALA A 302 0.77 2.35 0.69
CA ALA A 302 2.05 1.99 0.05
C ALA A 302 2.75 0.77 0.68
N SER A 303 2.46 0.44 1.94
CA SER A 303 2.96 -0.77 2.61
C SER A 303 2.51 -2.06 1.92
N SER A 304 1.38 -2.05 1.19
CA SER A 304 0.97 -3.19 0.35
C SER A 304 1.96 -3.45 -0.79
N TYR A 305 2.51 -2.39 -1.39
CA TYR A 305 3.57 -2.52 -2.39
C TYR A 305 4.84 -3.11 -1.78
N ALA A 306 5.20 -2.73 -0.56
CA ALA A 306 6.35 -3.31 0.13
C ALA A 306 6.20 -4.83 0.29
N VAL A 307 5.02 -5.31 0.71
CA VAL A 307 4.72 -6.75 0.81
C VAL A 307 4.82 -7.43 -0.56
N TRP A 308 4.21 -6.85 -1.59
CA TRP A 308 4.30 -7.40 -2.95
C TRP A 308 5.75 -7.47 -3.43
N LYS A 309 6.53 -6.41 -3.23
CA LYS A 309 7.93 -6.32 -3.65
C LYS A 309 8.79 -7.40 -3.00
N VAL A 310 8.75 -7.54 -1.67
CA VAL A 310 9.58 -8.55 -1.00
C VAL A 310 9.19 -9.97 -1.38
N VAL A 311 7.90 -10.25 -1.57
CA VAL A 311 7.44 -11.56 -2.05
C VAL A 311 7.98 -11.83 -3.44
N LYS A 312 7.89 -10.83 -4.34
CA LYS A 312 8.37 -10.97 -5.72
C LYS A 312 9.89 -11.13 -5.81
N GLU A 313 10.65 -10.32 -5.11
CA GLU A 313 12.11 -10.40 -5.10
C GLU A 313 12.62 -11.68 -4.44
N SER A 314 11.91 -12.20 -3.45
CA SER A 314 12.28 -13.45 -2.76
C SER A 314 11.92 -14.72 -3.52
N GLU A 315 11.23 -14.66 -4.66
CA GLU A 315 10.87 -15.86 -5.46
C GLU A 315 12.10 -16.74 -5.79
N ASN A 316 13.24 -16.11 -6.04
CA ASN A 316 14.49 -16.80 -6.39
C ASN A 316 15.39 -17.14 -5.19
N CYS A 317 14.94 -16.88 -3.96
CA CYS A 317 15.70 -17.25 -2.77
C CYS A 317 15.74 -18.77 -2.61
N THR A 318 16.94 -19.32 -2.49
CA THR A 318 17.17 -20.76 -2.30
C THR A 318 17.34 -21.16 -0.83
N THR A 319 17.31 -20.19 0.07
CA THR A 319 17.40 -20.38 1.52
C THR A 319 16.22 -19.73 2.22
N PRO A 320 15.77 -20.29 3.37
CA PRO A 320 14.72 -19.64 4.16
C PRO A 320 15.15 -18.24 4.55
N THR A 321 14.28 -17.26 4.26
CA THR A 321 14.57 -15.83 4.45
C THR A 321 13.49 -15.17 5.29
N ASN A 322 13.87 -14.62 6.44
CA ASN A 322 12.98 -13.78 7.24
C ASN A 322 13.15 -12.33 6.81
N ILE A 323 12.05 -11.69 6.52
CA ILE A 323 11.98 -10.34 5.97
C ILE A 323 11.15 -9.49 6.94
N LEU A 324 11.74 -8.43 7.47
CA LEU A 324 11.02 -7.45 8.27
C LEU A 324 10.77 -6.20 7.42
N ILE A 325 9.50 -5.81 7.32
CA ILE A 325 9.09 -4.55 6.72
C ILE A 325 8.76 -3.59 7.87
N TYR A 326 9.39 -2.43 7.88
CA TYR A 326 9.02 -1.31 8.74
C TYR A 326 8.64 -0.11 7.88
N ASN A 327 7.44 0.38 8.08
CA ASN A 327 6.93 1.57 7.41
C ASN A 327 6.34 2.54 8.42
N HIS A 328 6.43 3.83 8.11
CA HIS A 328 5.57 4.83 8.72
C HIS A 328 4.95 5.74 7.67
N HIS A 329 3.71 6.13 7.90
CA HIS A 329 3.02 7.14 7.10
C HIS A 329 2.94 8.44 7.90
N HIS A 330 3.58 9.50 7.37
CA HIS A 330 3.69 10.82 8.00
C HIS A 330 4.26 10.81 9.44
N SER A 331 5.15 9.88 9.76
CA SER A 331 5.76 9.73 11.09
C SER A 331 4.76 9.57 12.25
N ILE A 332 3.51 9.19 11.93
CA ILE A 332 2.43 9.04 12.91
C ILE A 332 1.88 7.61 12.92
N ASN A 333 1.68 7.02 11.76
CA ASN A 333 1.15 5.68 11.61
C ASN A 333 2.30 4.72 11.28
N HIS A 334 2.61 3.82 12.17
CA HIS A 334 3.73 2.90 12.05
C HIS A 334 3.24 1.46 11.90
N SER A 335 3.94 0.68 11.08
CA SER A 335 3.65 -0.74 10.91
C SER A 335 4.91 -1.59 10.84
N LEU A 336 4.82 -2.79 11.38
CA LEU A 336 5.78 -3.88 11.28
C LEU A 336 5.07 -5.07 10.65
N ILE A 337 5.62 -5.61 9.58
CA ILE A 337 5.12 -6.83 8.94
C ILE A 337 6.30 -7.80 8.81
N LEU A 338 6.14 -9.00 9.36
CA LEU A 338 7.14 -10.06 9.31
C LEU A 338 6.71 -11.12 8.33
N ILE A 339 7.53 -11.36 7.34
CA ILE A 339 7.31 -12.34 6.27
C ILE A 339 8.43 -13.36 6.29
N ARG A 340 8.10 -14.61 6.05
CA ARG A 340 9.05 -15.69 5.87
C ARG A 340 8.89 -16.30 4.48
N LYS A 341 9.96 -16.30 3.70
CA LYS A 341 10.09 -17.13 2.52
C LYS A 341 10.61 -18.49 2.94
N SER A 342 9.83 -19.53 2.68
CA SER A 342 10.29 -20.93 2.77
C SER A 342 10.83 -21.36 1.40
N VAL A 343 11.71 -22.34 1.37
CA VAL A 343 12.24 -22.94 0.13
C VAL A 343 11.29 -24.01 -0.37
#